data_653cfad9c716b80dd2cc07ad3e35740f
#
_entry.id   653cfad9c716b80dd2cc07ad3e35740f
#
_cell.length_a   1.000
_cell.length_b   1.000
_cell.length_c   1.000
_cell.angle_alpha   90.00
_cell.angle_beta   90.00
_cell.angle_gamma   90.00
#
_symmetry.space_group_name_H-M   'P 1'
#
loop_
_entity.id
_entity.type
_entity.pdbx_description
1 polymer ?
#
loop_
_entity_poly.entity_id
_entity_poly.type
_entity_poly.pdbx_seq_one_letter_code
_entity_poly.pdbx_strand_id
1 'polypeptide(L)'
;ISLEGANGCCYCFVESDGERTFLSDHGVEYSFQAEWLKEIETDPFDYIYLCGLEVEEPTGLALVQSVSQLEGQVIFAPGPRGLLIPKDRLEAIYDLHPILHVNEAEALAFSGCREIQPAIEHLYQRTGQLVIVTLGENGAVAYDGNWYEADGFPTEVVDTVGAGDSHVGAFISARLEGLDMTQALRFANKVSSQIVASKGVHLTKEQQEALRTELKQK
;
A
#
# COMPACT_ATOMS: atom_id res chain seq x y z
N ILE A 1 8.47 -21.55 -4.17
CA ILE A 1 8.79 -21.60 -5.63
C ILE A 1 10.23 -21.17 -5.77
N SER A 2 11.00 -21.90 -6.56
CA SER A 2 12.38 -21.55 -6.88
C SER A 2 12.51 -21.45 -8.40
N LEU A 3 13.01 -20.32 -8.87
CA LEU A 3 13.29 -20.09 -10.29
C LEU A 3 14.79 -20.12 -10.54
N GLU A 4 15.19 -20.55 -11.74
CA GLU A 4 16.58 -20.40 -12.19
C GLU A 4 16.78 -18.93 -12.62
N GLY A 5 17.76 -18.26 -12.03
CA GLY A 5 18.12 -16.88 -12.31
C GLY A 5 18.50 -16.10 -11.06
N ALA A 6 19.02 -14.92 -11.25
CA ALA A 6 19.35 -14.03 -10.14
C ALA A 6 18.12 -13.20 -9.75
N ASN A 7 17.97 -12.95 -8.46
CA ASN A 7 17.06 -11.92 -7.99
C ASN A 7 17.55 -10.54 -8.42
N GLY A 8 16.63 -9.64 -8.66
CA GLY A 8 16.93 -8.26 -8.92
C GLY A 8 17.51 -7.54 -7.70
N CYS A 9 17.93 -6.32 -7.93
CA CYS A 9 18.36 -5.42 -6.86
C CYS A 9 17.90 -4.00 -7.14
N CYS A 10 17.75 -3.23 -6.07
CA CYS A 10 17.43 -1.81 -6.17
C CYS A 10 18.48 -1.00 -5.43
N TYR A 11 19.13 -0.10 -6.14
CA TYR A 11 20.04 0.88 -5.57
C TYR A 11 19.26 2.14 -5.22
N CYS A 12 19.28 2.54 -3.97
CA CYS A 12 18.71 3.79 -3.50
C CYS A 12 19.82 4.82 -3.32
N PHE A 13 19.83 5.84 -4.17
CA PHE A 13 20.74 6.99 -4.05
C PHE A 13 20.01 8.06 -3.24
N VAL A 14 20.61 8.46 -2.13
CA VAL A 14 20.06 9.50 -1.25
C VAL A 14 20.90 10.74 -1.42
N GLU A 15 20.29 11.85 -1.84
CA GLU A 15 20.91 13.14 -2.01
C GLU A 15 21.01 13.89 -0.68
N SER A 16 21.81 14.95 -0.63
CA SER A 16 22.06 15.70 0.61
C SER A 16 20.84 16.44 1.16
N ASP A 17 19.83 16.67 0.33
CA ASP A 17 18.54 17.27 0.68
C ASP A 17 17.49 16.22 1.10
N GLY A 18 17.86 14.92 1.07
CA GLY A 18 16.97 13.80 1.41
C GLY A 18 16.17 13.24 0.24
N GLU A 19 16.27 13.83 -0.95
CA GLU A 19 15.69 13.27 -2.17
C GLU A 19 16.31 11.92 -2.52
N ARG A 20 15.53 11.07 -3.17
CA ARG A 20 15.94 9.70 -3.50
C ARG A 20 15.71 9.37 -4.95
N THR A 21 16.73 8.76 -5.53
CA THR A 21 16.66 8.17 -6.86
C THR A 21 16.84 6.67 -6.73
N PHE A 22 15.95 5.90 -7.34
CA PHE A 22 16.02 4.45 -7.36
C PHE A 22 16.48 3.96 -8.72
N LEU A 23 17.46 3.08 -8.72
CA LEU A 23 17.89 2.33 -9.90
C LEU A 23 17.64 0.85 -9.64
N SER A 24 16.63 0.29 -10.30
CA SER A 24 16.24 -1.10 -10.14
C SER A 24 16.72 -1.93 -11.32
N ASP A 25 17.27 -3.10 -10.99
CA ASP A 25 17.55 -4.18 -11.93
C ASP A 25 16.61 -5.34 -11.55
N HIS A 26 15.62 -5.61 -12.41
CA HIS A 26 14.57 -6.59 -12.13
C HIS A 26 15.07 -7.99 -12.48
N GLY A 27 14.90 -8.92 -11.55
CA GLY A 27 15.29 -10.31 -11.68
C GLY A 27 14.09 -11.25 -11.88
N VAL A 28 14.30 -12.52 -11.58
CA VAL A 28 13.28 -13.57 -11.78
C VAL A 28 12.03 -13.38 -10.92
N GLU A 29 12.11 -12.65 -9.82
CA GLU A 29 10.99 -12.36 -8.92
C GLU A 29 9.88 -11.54 -9.59
N TYR A 30 10.20 -10.81 -10.66
CA TYR A 30 9.23 -10.05 -11.45
C TYR A 30 8.61 -10.85 -12.60
N SER A 31 8.98 -12.11 -12.74
CA SER A 31 8.49 -13.00 -13.81
C SER A 31 7.28 -13.80 -13.33
N PHE A 32 6.20 -13.12 -12.95
CA PHE A 32 5.00 -13.77 -12.42
C PHE A 32 4.48 -14.89 -13.36
N GLN A 33 4.12 -16.02 -12.76
CA GLN A 33 3.49 -17.15 -13.42
C GLN A 33 2.19 -17.51 -12.70
N ALA A 34 1.09 -17.65 -13.44
CA ALA A 34 -0.23 -17.92 -12.88
C ALA A 34 -0.28 -19.23 -12.06
N GLU A 35 0.61 -20.18 -12.38
CA GLU A 35 0.76 -21.44 -11.69
C GLU A 35 1.12 -21.27 -10.20
N TRP A 36 1.83 -20.19 -9.86
CA TRP A 36 2.24 -19.94 -8.47
C TRP A 36 1.06 -19.75 -7.52
N LEU A 37 -0.02 -19.13 -8.01
CA LEU A 37 -1.22 -18.95 -7.21
C LEU A 37 -2.06 -20.23 -7.08
N LYS A 38 -1.88 -21.21 -7.97
CA LYS A 38 -2.56 -22.51 -7.87
C LYS A 38 -2.04 -23.37 -6.71
N GLU A 39 -0.83 -23.06 -6.21
CA GLU A 39 -0.23 -23.75 -5.07
C GLU A 39 -0.65 -23.15 -3.73
N ILE A 40 -1.32 -21.98 -3.76
CA ILE A 40 -1.84 -21.34 -2.56
C ILE A 40 -3.11 -22.07 -2.15
N GLU A 41 -3.21 -22.46 -0.87
CA GLU A 41 -4.40 -23.11 -0.32
C GLU A 41 -5.66 -22.29 -0.61
N THR A 42 -6.74 -22.99 -0.89
CA THR A 42 -8.00 -22.41 -1.36
C THR A 42 -8.85 -21.75 -0.26
N ASP A 43 -8.27 -21.54 0.91
CA ASP A 43 -8.97 -20.80 1.96
C ASP A 43 -9.05 -19.31 1.57
N PRO A 44 -10.23 -18.68 1.78
CA PRO A 44 -10.38 -17.28 1.44
C PRO A 44 -9.40 -16.40 2.25
N PHE A 45 -8.88 -15.39 1.60
CA PHE A 45 -8.06 -14.36 2.25
C PHE A 45 -8.97 -13.23 2.75
N ASP A 46 -8.70 -12.69 3.93
CA ASP A 46 -9.37 -11.45 4.34
C ASP A 46 -8.97 -10.29 3.42
N TYR A 47 -7.68 -10.19 3.11
CA TYR A 47 -7.11 -9.16 2.24
C TYR A 47 -6.04 -9.72 1.30
N ILE A 48 -5.99 -9.15 0.09
CA ILE A 48 -4.97 -9.40 -0.91
C ILE A 48 -4.31 -8.08 -1.24
N TYR A 49 -3.03 -7.92 -0.88
CA TYR A 49 -2.29 -6.70 -1.16
C TYR A 49 -1.59 -6.78 -2.51
N LEU A 50 -1.85 -5.80 -3.38
CA LEU A 50 -1.17 -5.60 -4.66
C LEU A 50 -0.37 -4.31 -4.63
N CYS A 51 0.89 -4.40 -5.00
CA CYS A 51 1.76 -3.27 -5.24
C CYS A 51 1.77 -2.90 -6.74
N GLY A 52 1.91 -1.62 -7.05
CA GLY A 52 1.91 -1.15 -8.43
C GLY A 52 3.08 -1.66 -9.25
N LEU A 53 4.18 -1.99 -8.59
CA LEU A 53 5.41 -2.43 -9.26
C LEU A 53 5.19 -3.77 -10.01
N GLU A 54 4.58 -4.75 -9.37
CA GLU A 54 4.28 -6.05 -10.00
C GLU A 54 3.27 -5.92 -11.14
N VAL A 55 2.37 -4.94 -11.04
CA VAL A 55 1.36 -4.70 -12.08
C VAL A 55 1.94 -3.98 -13.30
N GLU A 56 2.94 -3.13 -13.11
CA GLU A 56 3.64 -2.46 -14.18
C GLU A 56 4.41 -3.45 -15.07
N GLU A 57 4.89 -4.56 -14.51
CA GLU A 57 5.68 -5.56 -15.22
C GLU A 57 4.92 -6.23 -16.37
N PRO A 58 5.60 -6.76 -17.40
CA PRO A 58 4.94 -7.40 -18.56
C PRO A 58 3.92 -8.47 -18.19
N THR A 59 4.12 -9.18 -17.08
CA THR A 59 3.21 -10.22 -16.56
C THR A 59 2.08 -9.67 -15.68
N GLY A 60 2.04 -8.36 -15.45
CA GLY A 60 1.08 -7.73 -14.53
C GLY A 60 -0.38 -7.99 -14.86
N LEU A 61 -0.76 -8.02 -16.14
CA LEU A 61 -2.14 -8.36 -16.50
C LEU A 61 -2.49 -9.80 -16.10
N ALA A 62 -1.58 -10.75 -16.30
CA ALA A 62 -1.78 -12.14 -15.89
C ALA A 62 -1.87 -12.25 -14.36
N LEU A 63 -1.08 -11.45 -13.61
CA LEU A 63 -1.19 -11.34 -12.15
C LEU A 63 -2.60 -10.89 -11.74
N VAL A 64 -3.08 -9.77 -12.28
CA VAL A 64 -4.41 -9.22 -11.95
C VAL A 64 -5.52 -10.22 -12.28
N GLN A 65 -5.46 -10.88 -13.44
CA GLN A 65 -6.39 -11.92 -13.84
C GLN A 65 -6.36 -13.13 -12.89
N SER A 66 -5.19 -13.51 -12.40
CA SER A 66 -5.07 -14.60 -11.44
C SER A 66 -5.62 -14.22 -10.06
N VAL A 67 -5.35 -12.99 -9.62
CA VAL A 67 -5.92 -12.45 -8.36
C VAL A 67 -7.43 -12.36 -8.42
N SER A 68 -8.04 -12.08 -9.58
CA SER A 68 -9.50 -12.05 -9.74
C SER A 68 -10.19 -13.40 -9.49
N GLN A 69 -9.44 -14.49 -9.43
CA GLN A 69 -9.97 -15.84 -9.12
C GLN A 69 -9.86 -16.19 -7.62
N LEU A 70 -9.22 -15.35 -6.84
CA LEU A 70 -9.06 -15.55 -5.40
C LEU A 70 -10.22 -14.86 -4.65
N GLU A 71 -10.65 -15.46 -3.54
CA GLU A 71 -11.57 -14.82 -2.61
C GLU A 71 -10.80 -13.96 -1.63
N GLY A 72 -11.14 -12.67 -1.54
CA GLY A 72 -10.52 -11.71 -0.62
C GLY A 72 -10.69 -10.27 -1.07
N GLN A 73 -10.62 -9.33 -0.13
CA GLN A 73 -10.66 -7.92 -0.46
C GLN A 73 -9.30 -7.44 -0.97
N VAL A 74 -9.24 -7.02 -2.22
CA VAL A 74 -8.01 -6.46 -2.80
C VAL A 74 -7.74 -5.08 -2.18
N ILE A 75 -6.49 -4.86 -1.77
CA ILE A 75 -5.94 -3.54 -1.45
C ILE A 75 -4.86 -3.25 -2.49
N PHE A 76 -5.01 -2.14 -3.18
CA PHE A 76 -4.07 -1.71 -4.20
C PHE A 76 -3.32 -0.46 -3.78
N ALA A 77 -1.99 -0.55 -3.76
CA ALA A 77 -1.09 0.58 -3.54
C ALA A 77 -0.23 0.78 -4.80
N PRO A 78 -0.62 1.69 -5.71
CA PRO A 78 0.09 1.88 -6.97
C PRO A 78 1.52 2.38 -6.82
N GLY A 79 1.80 3.12 -5.75
CA GLY A 79 3.10 3.71 -5.50
C GLY A 79 3.48 4.80 -6.51
N PRO A 80 4.71 5.34 -6.44
CA PRO A 80 5.12 6.49 -7.23
C PRO A 80 5.18 6.21 -8.75
N ARG A 81 5.30 4.94 -9.14
CA ARG A 81 5.30 4.52 -10.56
C ARG A 81 3.91 4.15 -11.08
N GLY A 82 2.87 4.28 -10.27
CA GLY A 82 1.52 3.87 -10.64
C GLY A 82 0.99 4.52 -11.92
N LEU A 83 1.42 5.73 -12.26
CA LEU A 83 1.08 6.39 -13.52
C LEU A 83 1.76 5.76 -14.75
N LEU A 84 2.76 4.91 -14.57
CA LEU A 84 3.41 4.15 -15.64
C LEU A 84 2.72 2.82 -15.92
N ILE A 85 1.82 2.39 -15.05
CA ILE A 85 1.03 1.16 -15.25
C ILE A 85 0.21 1.32 -16.53
N PRO A 86 0.29 0.38 -17.47
CA PRO A 86 -0.53 0.39 -18.68
C PRO A 86 -2.02 0.48 -18.34
N LYS A 87 -2.74 1.26 -19.14
CA LYS A 87 -4.14 1.59 -18.85
C LYS A 87 -5.04 0.35 -18.73
N ASP A 88 -4.83 -0.64 -19.59
CA ASP A 88 -5.59 -1.89 -19.57
C ASP A 88 -5.42 -2.67 -18.27
N ARG A 89 -4.23 -2.64 -17.67
CA ARG A 89 -3.95 -3.28 -16.39
C ARG A 89 -4.56 -2.49 -15.24
N LEU A 90 -4.46 -1.17 -15.28
CA LEU A 90 -5.08 -0.31 -14.27
C LEU A 90 -6.61 -0.45 -14.27
N GLU A 91 -7.24 -0.51 -15.45
CA GLU A 91 -8.66 -0.79 -15.57
C GLU A 91 -9.01 -2.17 -15.00
N ALA A 92 -8.22 -3.21 -15.33
CA ALA A 92 -8.45 -4.55 -14.78
C ALA A 92 -8.35 -4.59 -13.25
N ILE A 93 -7.49 -3.78 -12.63
CA ILE A 93 -7.44 -3.65 -11.16
C ILE A 93 -8.69 -2.95 -10.63
N TYR A 94 -9.12 -1.86 -11.26
CA TYR A 94 -10.32 -1.14 -10.81
C TYR A 94 -11.58 -2.01 -10.91
N ASP A 95 -11.64 -2.93 -11.87
CA ASP A 95 -12.73 -3.91 -11.99
C ASP A 95 -12.75 -4.92 -10.83
N LEU A 96 -11.66 -5.06 -10.07
CA LEU A 96 -11.63 -5.84 -8.82
C LEU A 96 -12.20 -5.09 -7.61
N HIS A 97 -12.65 -3.85 -7.80
CA HIS A 97 -13.14 -3.00 -6.71
C HIS A 97 -12.16 -2.93 -5.52
N PRO A 98 -10.90 -2.53 -5.73
CA PRO A 98 -9.91 -2.54 -4.67
C PRO A 98 -10.16 -1.41 -3.66
N ILE A 99 -9.80 -1.65 -2.41
CA ILE A 99 -9.44 -0.58 -1.49
C ILE A 99 -8.20 0.09 -2.09
N LEU A 100 -8.26 1.39 -2.31
CA LEU A 100 -7.13 2.14 -2.85
C LEU A 100 -6.36 2.80 -1.71
N HIS A 101 -5.05 2.56 -1.65
CA HIS A 101 -4.17 3.20 -0.68
C HIS A 101 -3.10 4.00 -1.41
N VAL A 102 -3.13 5.31 -1.25
CA VAL A 102 -2.26 6.26 -1.96
C VAL A 102 -1.79 7.37 -1.01
N ASN A 103 -0.74 8.09 -1.38
CA ASN A 103 -0.42 9.37 -0.75
C ASN A 103 -1.14 10.54 -1.45
N GLU A 104 -1.05 11.74 -0.87
CA GLU A 104 -1.70 12.94 -1.40
C GLU A 104 -1.30 13.23 -2.85
N ALA A 105 -0.01 13.18 -3.17
CA ALA A 105 0.49 13.45 -4.51
C ALA A 105 -0.02 12.42 -5.53
N GLU A 106 -0.04 11.14 -5.16
CA GLU A 106 -0.60 10.06 -5.97
C GLU A 106 -2.09 10.24 -6.19
N ALA A 107 -2.86 10.56 -5.13
CA ALA A 107 -4.29 10.79 -5.24
C ALA A 107 -4.63 11.93 -6.23
N LEU A 108 -3.92 13.04 -6.14
CA LEU A 108 -4.07 14.16 -7.07
C LEU A 108 -3.69 13.77 -8.51
N ALA A 109 -2.59 13.03 -8.68
CA ALA A 109 -2.10 12.61 -9.98
C ALA A 109 -3.06 11.60 -10.67
N PHE A 110 -3.55 10.61 -9.93
CA PHE A 110 -4.49 9.60 -10.47
C PHE A 110 -5.87 10.16 -10.80
N SER A 111 -6.34 11.11 -9.99
CA SER A 111 -7.66 11.72 -10.23
C SER A 111 -7.62 12.84 -11.27
N GLY A 112 -6.47 13.48 -11.48
CA GLY A 112 -6.35 14.72 -12.23
C GLY A 112 -6.97 15.94 -11.55
N CYS A 113 -7.40 15.81 -10.29
CA CYS A 113 -7.94 16.90 -9.49
C CYS A 113 -6.82 17.78 -8.91
N ARG A 114 -7.20 18.99 -8.49
CA ARG A 114 -6.27 19.94 -7.84
C ARG A 114 -6.41 19.98 -6.32
N GLU A 115 -7.47 19.41 -5.79
CA GLU A 115 -7.82 19.42 -4.38
C GLU A 115 -8.06 17.99 -3.92
N ILE A 116 -7.69 17.69 -2.68
CA ILE A 116 -7.67 16.34 -2.18
C ILE A 116 -9.07 15.72 -2.01
N GLN A 117 -10.05 16.48 -1.54
CA GLN A 117 -11.41 15.96 -1.37
C GLN A 117 -12.04 15.52 -2.69
N PRO A 118 -12.09 16.37 -3.75
CA PRO A 118 -12.54 15.92 -5.07
C PRO A 118 -11.73 14.76 -5.64
N ALA A 119 -10.44 14.70 -5.35
CA ALA A 119 -9.59 13.58 -5.78
C ALA A 119 -10.04 12.26 -5.16
N ILE A 120 -10.27 12.24 -3.86
CA ILE A 120 -10.72 11.07 -3.11
C ILE A 120 -12.10 10.60 -3.60
N GLU A 121 -13.04 11.53 -3.75
CA GLU A 121 -14.39 11.24 -4.25
C GLU A 121 -14.36 10.67 -5.67
N HIS A 122 -13.50 11.23 -6.55
CA HIS A 122 -13.32 10.72 -7.90
C HIS A 122 -12.76 9.28 -7.91
N LEU A 123 -11.74 9.02 -7.08
CA LEU A 123 -11.14 7.69 -6.96
C LEU A 123 -12.13 6.68 -6.36
N TYR A 124 -12.91 7.08 -5.38
CA TYR A 124 -14.00 6.26 -4.83
C TYR A 124 -15.04 5.90 -5.89
N GLN A 125 -15.48 6.85 -6.70
CA GLN A 125 -16.39 6.58 -7.82
C GLN A 125 -15.80 5.58 -8.82
N ARG A 126 -14.48 5.59 -8.95
CA ARG A 126 -13.75 4.73 -9.89
C ARG A 126 -13.60 3.30 -9.38
N THR A 127 -13.29 3.13 -8.10
CA THR A 127 -13.09 1.80 -7.49
C THR A 127 -14.37 1.22 -6.91
N GLY A 128 -15.34 2.06 -6.54
CA GLY A 128 -16.54 1.67 -5.80
C GLY A 128 -16.24 1.18 -4.39
N GLN A 129 -15.03 1.45 -3.85
CA GLN A 129 -14.52 0.90 -2.59
C GLN A 129 -13.71 1.95 -1.84
N LEU A 130 -13.41 1.68 -0.56
CA LEU A 130 -12.65 2.55 0.33
C LEU A 130 -11.41 3.13 -0.34
N VAL A 131 -11.23 4.43 -0.23
CA VAL A 131 -10.00 5.14 -0.62
C VAL A 131 -9.34 5.67 0.64
N ILE A 132 -8.07 5.32 0.86
CA ILE A 132 -7.24 5.78 1.97
C ILE A 132 -6.14 6.65 1.39
N VAL A 133 -6.02 7.87 1.92
CA VAL A 133 -4.97 8.80 1.51
C VAL A 133 -4.13 9.22 2.71
N THR A 134 -2.83 8.96 2.63
CA THR A 134 -1.87 9.43 3.62
C THR A 134 -1.44 10.86 3.31
N LEU A 135 -1.40 11.72 4.34
CA LEU A 135 -1.13 13.15 4.27
C LEU A 135 0.19 13.53 4.98
N GLY A 136 1.14 12.61 5.03
CA GLY A 136 2.42 12.81 5.71
C GLY A 136 2.24 13.09 7.20
N GLU A 137 2.80 14.20 7.68
CA GLU A 137 2.70 14.62 9.08
C GLU A 137 1.27 14.93 9.54
N ASN A 138 0.36 15.22 8.60
CA ASN A 138 -1.05 15.50 8.88
C ASN A 138 -1.89 14.23 9.09
N GLY A 139 -1.29 13.04 8.96
CA GLY A 139 -1.96 11.77 9.21
C GLY A 139 -2.59 11.15 7.98
N ALA A 140 -3.85 10.73 8.06
CA ALA A 140 -4.54 10.08 6.96
C ALA A 140 -6.04 10.37 6.96
N VAL A 141 -6.62 10.37 5.77
CA VAL A 141 -8.07 10.42 5.54
C VAL A 141 -8.51 9.19 4.76
N ALA A 142 -9.76 8.79 4.96
CA ALA A 142 -10.36 7.72 4.18
C ALA A 142 -11.82 8.03 3.84
N TYR A 143 -12.31 7.45 2.75
CA TYR A 143 -13.66 7.65 2.26
C TYR A 143 -14.23 6.39 1.64
N ASP A 144 -15.43 6.00 2.11
CA ASP A 144 -16.22 4.87 1.60
C ASP A 144 -17.69 5.27 1.32
N GLY A 145 -17.93 6.57 1.16
CA GLY A 145 -19.23 7.23 1.22
C GLY A 145 -19.39 8.01 2.52
N ASN A 146 -18.58 7.71 3.54
CA ASN A 146 -18.43 8.48 4.77
C ASN A 146 -16.96 8.90 4.91
N TRP A 147 -16.72 10.06 5.49
CA TRP A 147 -15.38 10.56 5.76
C TRP A 147 -14.86 10.06 7.10
N TYR A 148 -13.60 9.65 7.11
CA TYR A 148 -12.84 9.24 8.29
C TYR A 148 -11.51 9.97 8.28
N GLU A 149 -11.09 10.47 9.42
CA GLU A 149 -9.84 11.22 9.58
C GLU A 149 -9.12 10.74 10.83
N ALA A 150 -7.80 10.72 10.75
CA ALA A 150 -6.95 10.46 11.90
C ALA A 150 -5.69 11.32 11.79
N ASP A 151 -5.40 12.09 12.84
CA ASP A 151 -4.22 12.94 12.93
C ASP A 151 -2.92 12.14 12.86
N GLY A 152 -1.88 12.76 12.35
CA GLY A 152 -0.52 12.23 12.37
C GLY A 152 0.08 12.24 13.78
N PHE A 153 1.24 11.62 13.90
CA PHE A 153 2.03 11.64 15.13
C PHE A 153 3.27 12.48 14.90
N PRO A 154 3.51 13.51 15.73
CA PRO A 154 4.72 14.32 15.66
C PRO A 154 5.96 13.41 15.75
N THR A 155 6.83 13.51 14.75
CA THR A 155 7.99 12.62 14.64
C THR A 155 9.13 13.32 13.94
N GLU A 156 10.37 13.07 14.36
CA GLU A 156 11.54 13.45 13.60
C GLU A 156 11.75 12.43 12.47
N VAL A 157 11.65 12.90 11.23
CA VAL A 157 11.78 12.05 10.05
C VAL A 157 13.25 11.77 9.77
N VAL A 158 13.63 10.49 9.86
CA VAL A 158 14.98 9.99 9.54
C VAL A 158 14.99 9.32 8.16
N ASP A 159 13.97 8.51 7.87
CA ASP A 159 13.87 7.75 6.63
C ASP A 159 12.40 7.47 6.30
N THR A 160 11.95 7.81 5.10
CA THR A 160 10.54 7.60 4.69
C THR A 160 10.32 6.29 3.92
N VAL A 161 11.36 5.48 3.71
CA VAL A 161 11.22 4.17 3.04
C VAL A 161 10.33 3.25 3.87
N GLY A 162 9.34 2.62 3.22
CA GLY A 162 8.41 1.70 3.85
C GLY A 162 7.31 2.34 4.70
N ALA A 163 7.21 3.69 4.73
CA ALA A 163 6.14 4.37 5.46
C ALA A 163 4.75 3.96 4.94
N GLY A 164 4.56 3.93 3.62
CA GLY A 164 3.30 3.51 2.99
C GLY A 164 2.99 2.05 3.26
N ASP A 165 3.96 1.16 3.04
CA ASP A 165 3.79 -0.30 3.25
C ASP A 165 3.48 -0.63 4.70
N SER A 166 4.17 0.03 5.65
CA SER A 166 3.89 -0.16 7.07
C SER A 166 2.52 0.38 7.47
N HIS A 167 2.07 1.47 6.84
CA HIS A 167 0.73 2.01 7.06
C HIS A 167 -0.34 1.01 6.58
N VAL A 168 -0.22 0.47 5.37
CA VAL A 168 -1.15 -0.57 4.86
C VAL A 168 -1.16 -1.78 5.76
N GLY A 169 0.01 -2.34 6.12
CA GLY A 169 0.10 -3.52 6.96
C GLY A 169 -0.51 -3.31 8.35
N ALA A 170 -0.30 -2.13 8.94
CA ALA A 170 -0.89 -1.77 10.23
C ALA A 170 -2.40 -1.55 10.13
N PHE A 171 -2.88 -0.90 9.06
CA PHE A 171 -4.31 -0.74 8.79
C PHE A 171 -5.02 -2.10 8.68
N ILE A 172 -4.49 -3.01 7.86
CA ILE A 172 -5.02 -4.38 7.73
C ILE A 172 -5.08 -5.07 9.10
N SER A 173 -3.98 -5.04 9.85
CA SER A 173 -3.90 -5.66 11.18
C SER A 173 -4.96 -5.10 12.13
N ALA A 174 -5.15 -3.78 12.14
CA ALA A 174 -6.14 -3.13 12.98
C ALA A 174 -7.58 -3.52 12.58
N ARG A 175 -7.87 -3.60 11.28
CA ARG A 175 -9.19 -4.03 10.80
C ARG A 175 -9.49 -5.48 11.14
N LEU A 176 -8.51 -6.38 11.03
CA LEU A 176 -8.63 -7.79 11.42
C LEU A 176 -8.88 -7.97 12.93
N GLU A 177 -8.29 -7.11 13.76
CA GLU A 177 -8.56 -7.08 15.21
C GLU A 177 -9.90 -6.40 15.54
N GLY A 178 -10.64 -5.90 14.55
CA GLY A 178 -11.99 -5.35 14.69
C GLY A 178 -12.02 -3.89 15.17
N LEU A 179 -10.94 -3.12 15.02
CA LEU A 179 -10.96 -1.68 15.25
C LEU A 179 -11.86 -1.00 14.21
N ASP A 180 -12.52 0.08 14.61
CA ASP A 180 -13.27 0.91 13.66
C ASP A 180 -12.33 1.63 12.68
N MET A 181 -12.89 2.33 11.70
CA MET A 181 -12.11 2.96 10.63
C MET A 181 -11.15 4.02 11.16
N THR A 182 -11.61 4.90 12.02
CA THR A 182 -10.78 5.98 12.60
C THR A 182 -9.68 5.42 13.50
N GLN A 183 -10.00 4.40 14.31
CA GLN A 183 -9.02 3.70 15.14
C GLN A 183 -7.96 2.99 14.29
N ALA A 184 -8.37 2.35 13.19
CA ALA A 184 -7.45 1.66 12.28
C ALA A 184 -6.51 2.64 11.57
N LEU A 185 -7.01 3.78 11.09
CA LEU A 185 -6.19 4.84 10.51
C LEU A 185 -5.20 5.42 11.54
N ARG A 186 -5.68 5.70 12.76
CA ARG A 186 -4.83 6.21 13.83
C ARG A 186 -3.71 5.23 14.19
N PHE A 187 -4.03 3.94 14.28
CA PHE A 187 -3.03 2.89 14.54
C PHE A 187 -2.01 2.81 13.40
N ALA A 188 -2.46 2.85 12.15
CA ALA A 188 -1.61 2.86 10.97
C ALA A 188 -0.67 4.09 10.94
N ASN A 189 -1.19 5.29 11.22
CA ASN A 189 -0.40 6.51 11.36
C ASN A 189 0.69 6.37 12.44
N LYS A 190 0.37 5.75 13.58
CA LYS A 190 1.32 5.54 14.67
C LYS A 190 2.44 4.58 14.28
N VAL A 191 2.11 3.46 13.63
CA VAL A 191 3.12 2.51 13.15
C VAL A 191 4.04 3.18 12.13
N SER A 192 3.46 3.86 11.14
CA SER A 192 4.20 4.57 10.11
C SER A 192 5.12 5.64 10.71
N SER A 193 4.67 6.40 11.72
CA SER A 193 5.49 7.41 12.40
C SER A 193 6.71 6.81 13.10
N GLN A 194 6.59 5.60 13.65
CA GLN A 194 7.73 4.91 14.27
C GLN A 194 8.72 4.36 13.23
N ILE A 195 8.24 3.95 12.06
CA ILE A 195 9.10 3.54 10.95
C ILE A 195 9.92 4.72 10.46
N VAL A 196 9.29 5.86 10.16
CA VAL A 196 10.00 7.02 9.62
C VAL A 196 10.96 7.67 10.61
N ALA A 197 10.83 7.39 11.91
CA ALA A 197 11.74 7.86 12.97
C ALA A 197 13.08 7.10 13.02
N SER A 198 13.25 6.06 12.21
CA SER A 198 14.45 5.22 12.23
C SER A 198 14.95 4.95 10.81
N LYS A 199 16.23 4.58 10.70
CA LYS A 199 16.78 4.15 9.41
C LYS A 199 16.31 2.74 9.08
N GLY A 200 15.74 2.58 7.90
CA GLY A 200 15.20 1.30 7.42
C GLY A 200 13.78 1.03 7.92
N VAL A 201 13.27 -0.16 7.63
CA VAL A 201 11.85 -0.53 7.76
C VAL A 201 11.54 -1.43 8.98
N HIS A 202 12.45 -1.48 9.94
CA HIS A 202 12.33 -2.40 11.07
C HIS A 202 12.01 -1.69 12.38
N LEU A 203 10.97 -2.14 13.03
CA LEU A 203 10.67 -1.80 14.42
C LEU A 203 11.51 -2.65 15.39
N THR A 204 11.93 -2.06 16.50
CA THR A 204 12.55 -2.82 17.59
C THR A 204 11.53 -3.81 18.21
N LYS A 205 12.03 -4.81 18.94
CA LYS A 205 11.14 -5.78 19.62
C LYS A 205 10.23 -5.08 20.61
N GLU A 206 10.74 -4.10 21.36
CA GLU A 206 10.00 -3.31 22.33
C GLU A 206 8.88 -2.52 21.66
N GLN A 207 9.15 -1.89 20.53
CA GLN A 207 8.14 -1.18 19.73
C GLN A 207 7.05 -2.14 19.22
N GLN A 208 7.46 -3.31 18.70
CA GLN A 208 6.51 -4.32 18.22
C GLN A 208 5.60 -4.83 19.35
N GLU A 209 6.15 -5.09 20.53
CA GLU A 209 5.38 -5.54 21.70
C GLU A 209 4.42 -4.47 22.21
N ALA A 210 4.86 -3.21 22.25
CA ALA A 210 4.01 -2.08 22.63
C ALA A 210 2.84 -1.92 21.66
N LEU A 211 3.08 -1.93 20.35
CA LEU A 211 2.06 -1.83 19.33
C LEU A 211 1.08 -3.02 19.37
N ARG A 212 1.58 -4.24 19.55
CA ARG A 212 0.72 -5.44 19.71
C ARG A 212 -0.19 -5.34 20.94
N THR A 213 0.34 -4.78 22.02
CA THR A 213 -0.44 -4.60 23.26
C THR A 213 -1.55 -3.57 23.04
N GLU A 214 -1.24 -2.44 22.41
CA GLU A 214 -2.21 -1.41 22.08
C GLU A 214 -3.31 -1.92 21.14
N LEU A 215 -2.93 -2.68 20.11
CA LEU A 215 -3.87 -3.24 19.14
C LEU A 215 -4.91 -4.17 19.80
N LYS A 216 -4.54 -4.84 20.89
CA LYS A 216 -5.43 -5.75 21.65
C LYS A 216 -6.23 -5.07 22.76
N GLN A 217 -5.90 -3.83 23.12
CA GLN A 217 -6.64 -3.04 24.10
C GLN A 217 -7.77 -2.30 23.37
N LYS A 218 -8.91 -2.99 23.23
CA LYS A 218 -10.15 -2.41 22.64
C LYS A 218 -10.84 -1.47 23.58
#